data_051165a594039f2942fb130068d573ab
#
_entry.id   051165a594039f2942fb130068d573ab
#
_cell.length_a   1.000
_cell.length_b   1.000
_cell.length_c   1.000
_cell.angle_alpha   90.00
_cell.angle_beta   90.00
_cell.angle_gamma   90.00
#
_symmetry.space_group_name_H-M   'P 1'
#
loop_
_entity.id
_entity.type
_entity.pdbx_description
1 polymer ?
#
loop_
_entity_poly.entity_id
_entity_poly.type
_entity_poly.pdbx_seq_one_letter_code
_entity_poly.pdbx_strand_id
1 'polypeptide(L)'
;MSRLQATAVGSDTKAADDALALGFHAQAAGNGSIAAGFNALAEDAASMALGQGAKASGGNIAIGNGSEASAAMISGTGYLTGTAAPSTGVSVGTAAALRRITNVADGAQDQDAVTVAQLKKSIDETVRQVNASITSTTATGVYYDTVTTGQGESITLKNTNNKGTVIHNVAKGTSGTDAVNVNQLNETVDQAKTHYYSVKSTNANNYNNDGAAGEDSMAAGVGAKALEKRSAAIGNNVEAQGEGSIALGTGYEEINGGT
;
A
#
# COMPACT_ATOMS: atom_id res chain seq x y z
N MET A 1 48.99 23.56 -45.04
CA MET A 1 49.27 22.12 -44.93
C MET A 1 49.10 21.77 -43.46
N SER A 2 48.03 21.07 -43.13
CA SER A 2 47.83 20.53 -41.81
C SER A 2 48.85 19.40 -41.61
N ARG A 3 49.65 19.48 -40.58
CA ARG A 3 50.56 18.39 -40.21
C ARG A 3 49.79 17.32 -39.60
N LEU A 4 49.69 16.18 -40.25
CA LEU A 4 49.17 14.94 -39.69
C LEU A 4 50.12 14.48 -38.59
N GLN A 5 49.72 14.64 -37.32
CA GLN A 5 50.57 14.29 -36.16
C GLN A 5 50.05 12.97 -35.56
N ALA A 6 50.57 11.86 -36.08
CA ALA A 6 50.27 10.56 -35.48
C ALA A 6 51.46 10.10 -34.61
N THR A 7 51.18 9.49 -33.48
CA THR A 7 52.22 8.90 -32.61
C THR A 7 51.97 7.42 -32.48
N ALA A 8 52.90 6.59 -32.93
CA ALA A 8 52.88 5.14 -32.77
C ALA A 8 54.14 4.64 -32.06
N VAL A 9 54.01 4.00 -30.90
CA VAL A 9 55.15 3.51 -30.12
C VAL A 9 54.93 2.05 -29.76
N GLY A 10 55.73 1.17 -30.27
CA GLY A 10 55.66 -0.29 -30.09
C GLY A 10 55.84 -1.02 -31.41
N SER A 11 56.04 -2.35 -31.38
CA SER A 11 56.07 -3.18 -32.58
C SER A 11 54.65 -3.35 -33.12
N ASP A 12 54.48 -3.30 -34.42
CA ASP A 12 53.23 -3.43 -35.15
C ASP A 12 52.09 -2.50 -34.70
N THR A 13 52.43 -1.34 -34.13
CA THR A 13 51.48 -0.28 -33.80
C THR A 13 51.03 0.49 -35.04
N LYS A 14 49.77 0.92 -35.05
CA LYS A 14 49.17 1.73 -36.12
C LYS A 14 48.43 2.92 -35.53
N ALA A 15 48.74 4.12 -35.99
CA ALA A 15 48.04 5.33 -35.63
C ALA A 15 47.54 6.05 -36.87
N ALA A 16 46.28 6.38 -36.93
CA ALA A 16 45.67 7.24 -37.94
C ALA A 16 46.08 8.70 -37.71
N ASP A 17 45.58 9.63 -38.55
CA ASP A 17 45.85 11.06 -38.40
C ASP A 17 45.45 11.58 -37.03
N ASP A 18 46.34 12.37 -36.42
CA ASP A 18 46.17 12.96 -35.10
C ASP A 18 45.92 11.95 -33.96
N ALA A 19 46.21 10.66 -34.19
CA ALA A 19 45.95 9.57 -33.24
C ALA A 19 47.19 9.16 -32.44
N LEU A 20 46.96 8.49 -31.30
CA LEU A 20 48.00 7.96 -30.42
C LEU A 20 47.85 6.45 -30.23
N ALA A 21 48.84 5.68 -30.66
CA ALA A 21 48.93 4.24 -30.43
C ALA A 21 50.16 3.88 -29.59
N LEU A 22 49.98 3.26 -28.43
CA LEU A 22 51.02 2.84 -27.51
C LEU A 22 50.88 1.36 -27.15
N GLY A 23 51.90 0.58 -27.46
CA GLY A 23 51.95 -0.84 -27.10
C GLY A 23 52.03 -1.76 -28.31
N PHE A 24 52.46 -3.02 -28.09
CA PHE A 24 52.54 -4.02 -29.15
C PHE A 24 51.17 -4.25 -29.75
N HIS A 25 51.03 -4.20 -31.08
CA HIS A 25 49.79 -4.32 -31.84
C HIS A 25 48.68 -3.34 -31.44
N ALA A 26 48.98 -2.23 -30.76
CA ALA A 26 48.00 -1.18 -30.51
C ALA A 26 47.58 -0.50 -31.82
N GLN A 27 46.26 -0.30 -31.99
CA GLN A 27 45.70 0.28 -33.21
C GLN A 27 44.75 1.44 -32.85
N ALA A 28 45.19 2.65 -33.12
CA ALA A 28 44.36 3.86 -33.09
C ALA A 28 43.95 4.17 -34.53
N ALA A 29 42.87 3.50 -34.97
CA ALA A 29 42.48 3.49 -36.39
C ALA A 29 41.60 4.69 -36.79
N GLY A 30 40.96 5.35 -35.83
CA GLY A 30 40.17 6.54 -36.06
C GLY A 30 41.00 7.83 -35.94
N ASN A 31 40.63 8.88 -36.66
CA ASN A 31 41.25 10.21 -36.54
C ASN A 31 41.08 10.72 -35.07
N GLY A 32 42.15 11.21 -34.47
CA GLY A 32 42.17 11.69 -33.09
C GLY A 32 41.86 10.63 -32.04
N SER A 33 41.95 9.33 -32.38
CA SER A 33 41.71 8.24 -31.44
C SER A 33 42.93 7.92 -30.58
N ILE A 34 42.71 7.22 -29.46
CA ILE A 34 43.78 6.79 -28.55
C ILE A 34 43.65 5.27 -28.30
N ALA A 35 44.71 4.51 -28.58
CA ALA A 35 44.81 3.10 -28.21
C ALA A 35 46.08 2.87 -27.39
N ALA A 36 45.94 2.52 -26.11
CA ALA A 36 47.08 2.30 -25.22
C ALA A 36 46.95 0.95 -24.51
N GLY A 37 47.81 0.02 -24.84
CA GLY A 37 47.86 -1.32 -24.31
C GLY A 37 48.18 -2.37 -25.38
N PHE A 38 48.59 -3.58 -24.95
CA PHE A 38 48.81 -4.71 -25.85
C PHE A 38 47.47 -5.06 -26.54
N ASN A 39 47.43 -5.10 -27.87
CA ASN A 39 46.23 -5.32 -28.67
C ASN A 39 45.07 -4.35 -28.40
N ALA A 40 45.31 -3.15 -27.87
CA ALA A 40 44.27 -2.13 -27.71
C ALA A 40 43.81 -1.64 -29.10
N LEU A 41 42.51 -1.44 -29.26
CA LEU A 41 41.88 -1.07 -30.54
C LEU A 41 40.88 0.09 -30.34
N ALA A 42 41.18 1.23 -30.92
CA ALA A 42 40.27 2.38 -31.04
C ALA A 42 39.90 2.54 -32.53
N GLU A 43 38.70 2.04 -32.90
CA GLU A 43 38.29 1.84 -34.28
C GLU A 43 37.90 3.13 -34.99
N ASP A 44 37.14 3.98 -34.32
CA ASP A 44 36.54 5.17 -34.91
C ASP A 44 37.16 6.47 -34.37
N ALA A 45 36.87 7.56 -35.07
CA ALA A 45 37.32 8.89 -34.67
C ALA A 45 36.93 9.18 -33.20
N ALA A 46 37.84 9.83 -32.48
CA ALA A 46 37.73 10.23 -31.09
C ALA A 46 37.48 9.03 -30.10
N SER A 47 37.55 7.78 -30.54
CA SER A 47 37.44 6.61 -29.65
C SER A 47 38.71 6.45 -28.80
N MET A 48 38.55 5.97 -27.57
CA MET A 48 39.66 5.76 -26.63
C MET A 48 39.64 4.34 -26.05
N ALA A 49 40.68 3.58 -26.29
CA ALA A 49 40.86 2.23 -25.75
C ALA A 49 42.09 2.17 -24.85
N LEU A 50 41.92 2.07 -23.55
CA LEU A 50 42.98 2.05 -22.55
C LEU A 50 43.02 0.71 -21.81
N GLY A 51 44.00 -0.10 -22.06
CA GLY A 51 44.21 -1.40 -21.43
C GLY A 51 44.51 -2.50 -22.45
N GLN A 52 45.09 -3.61 -21.96
CA GLN A 52 45.35 -4.78 -22.79
C GLN A 52 44.03 -5.28 -23.41
N GLY A 53 43.96 -5.38 -24.73
CA GLY A 53 42.79 -5.88 -25.43
C GLY A 53 41.55 -5.00 -25.28
N ALA A 54 41.67 -3.77 -24.79
CA ALA A 54 40.56 -2.84 -24.74
C ALA A 54 40.10 -2.47 -26.17
N LYS A 55 38.77 -2.34 -26.39
CA LYS A 55 38.18 -2.02 -27.70
C LYS A 55 37.17 -0.88 -27.55
N ALA A 56 37.30 0.13 -28.35
CA ALA A 56 36.38 1.26 -28.39
C ALA A 56 35.99 1.62 -29.82
N SER A 57 34.73 1.90 -30.07
CA SER A 57 34.20 2.34 -31.35
C SER A 57 33.10 3.40 -31.17
N GLY A 58 32.80 4.18 -32.24
CA GLY A 58 31.75 5.18 -32.21
C GLY A 58 31.99 6.37 -31.28
N GLY A 59 33.27 6.76 -31.09
CA GLY A 59 33.63 7.88 -30.19
C GLY A 59 33.52 7.53 -28.69
N ASN A 60 33.41 6.25 -28.34
CA ASN A 60 33.28 5.78 -26.96
C ASN A 60 34.65 5.58 -26.29
N ILE A 61 34.62 5.42 -24.97
CA ILE A 61 35.82 5.23 -24.14
C ILE A 61 35.72 3.86 -23.45
N ALA A 62 36.73 2.99 -23.68
CA ALA A 62 36.89 1.71 -23.01
C ALA A 62 38.11 1.75 -22.08
N ILE A 63 37.95 1.51 -20.79
CA ILE A 63 39.03 1.56 -19.80
C ILE A 63 39.16 0.22 -19.07
N GLY A 64 40.31 -0.38 -19.16
CA GLY A 64 40.67 -1.60 -18.48
C GLY A 64 40.93 -2.77 -19.42
N ASN A 65 41.60 -3.81 -18.91
CA ASN A 65 41.89 -5.02 -19.65
C ASN A 65 40.62 -5.64 -20.24
N GLY A 66 40.57 -5.83 -21.56
CA GLY A 66 39.42 -6.45 -22.24
C GLY A 66 38.11 -5.66 -22.16
N SER A 67 38.14 -4.40 -21.74
CA SER A 67 36.93 -3.56 -21.73
C SER A 67 36.47 -3.27 -23.15
N GLU A 68 35.13 -3.24 -23.34
CA GLU A 68 34.52 -2.95 -24.64
C GLU A 68 33.52 -1.78 -24.51
N ALA A 69 33.61 -0.83 -25.43
CA ALA A 69 32.68 0.28 -25.55
C ALA A 69 32.31 0.47 -27.02
N SER A 70 31.06 0.13 -27.36
CA SER A 70 30.49 0.31 -28.69
C SER A 70 29.17 1.06 -28.65
N ALA A 71 28.74 1.63 -29.76
CA ALA A 71 27.44 2.30 -29.87
C ALA A 71 26.29 1.39 -29.47
N ALA A 72 26.34 0.08 -29.80
CA ALA A 72 25.33 -0.89 -29.44
C ALA A 72 25.23 -1.15 -27.93
N MET A 73 26.34 -1.02 -27.19
CA MET A 73 26.39 -1.20 -25.72
C MET A 73 25.92 0.02 -24.95
N ILE A 74 25.93 1.20 -25.59
CA ILE A 74 25.64 2.50 -24.96
C ILE A 74 24.26 3.02 -25.36
N SER A 75 23.63 2.41 -26.38
CA SER A 75 22.29 2.80 -26.87
C SER A 75 21.18 2.39 -25.90
N GLY A 76 20.04 3.05 -26.00
CA GLY A 76 18.83 2.70 -25.26
C GLY A 76 18.10 3.90 -24.65
N THR A 77 17.28 3.64 -23.67
CA THR A 77 16.57 4.65 -22.87
C THR A 77 16.98 4.55 -21.40
N GLY A 78 17.10 5.69 -20.74
CA GLY A 78 17.43 5.76 -19.32
C GLY A 78 16.35 5.06 -18.48
N TYR A 79 16.76 4.15 -17.62
CA TYR A 79 15.86 3.48 -16.68
C TYR A 79 15.23 4.51 -15.74
N LEU A 80 13.93 4.44 -15.51
CA LEU A 80 13.08 5.35 -14.74
C LEU A 80 12.87 6.74 -15.39
N THR A 81 13.86 7.33 -16.02
CA THR A 81 13.73 8.69 -16.61
C THR A 81 13.06 8.67 -17.98
N GLY A 82 13.17 7.55 -18.72
CA GLY A 82 12.64 7.43 -20.07
C GLY A 82 13.35 8.28 -21.12
N THR A 83 14.42 8.98 -20.75
CA THR A 83 15.20 9.83 -21.67
C THR A 83 16.05 8.97 -22.60
N ALA A 84 16.25 9.41 -23.85
CA ALA A 84 17.16 8.73 -24.77
C ALA A 84 18.58 8.72 -24.22
N ALA A 85 19.27 7.58 -24.29
CA ALA A 85 20.66 7.48 -23.91
C ALA A 85 21.52 8.36 -24.83
N PRO A 86 22.65 8.93 -24.35
CA PRO A 86 23.60 9.63 -25.19
C PRO A 86 24.21 8.66 -26.20
N SER A 87 24.75 9.22 -27.32
CA SER A 87 25.39 8.43 -28.36
C SER A 87 26.78 7.91 -27.99
N THR A 88 27.36 8.43 -26.90
CA THR A 88 28.71 8.08 -26.44
C THR A 88 28.71 7.82 -24.95
N GLY A 89 29.63 6.97 -24.49
CA GLY A 89 29.75 6.62 -23.09
C GLY A 89 31.13 6.06 -22.73
N VAL A 90 31.29 5.76 -21.46
CA VAL A 90 32.48 5.13 -20.88
C VAL A 90 32.11 3.71 -20.41
N SER A 91 32.86 2.72 -20.87
CA SER A 91 32.80 1.35 -20.40
C SER A 91 34.06 0.97 -19.63
N VAL A 92 33.89 0.39 -18.47
CA VAL A 92 34.98 -0.13 -17.64
C VAL A 92 35.07 -1.68 -17.64
N GLY A 93 34.30 -2.34 -18.50
CA GLY A 93 34.23 -3.80 -18.55
C GLY A 93 33.48 -4.34 -19.75
N THR A 94 32.95 -5.54 -19.60
CA THR A 94 32.03 -6.19 -20.55
C THR A 94 30.89 -6.84 -19.77
N ALA A 95 29.85 -7.30 -20.44
CA ALA A 95 28.75 -8.05 -19.81
C ALA A 95 29.24 -9.29 -19.04
N ALA A 96 30.32 -9.92 -19.50
CA ALA A 96 30.93 -11.11 -18.87
C ALA A 96 31.99 -10.78 -17.80
N ALA A 97 32.50 -9.53 -17.79
CA ALA A 97 33.56 -9.08 -16.88
C ALA A 97 33.28 -7.69 -16.33
N LEU A 98 32.34 -7.64 -15.40
CA LEU A 98 31.92 -6.40 -14.71
C LEU A 98 33.00 -5.90 -13.75
N ARG A 99 33.07 -4.60 -13.57
CA ARG A 99 33.96 -3.95 -12.60
C ARG A 99 33.18 -3.00 -11.69
N ARG A 100 33.65 -2.88 -10.44
CA ARG A 100 33.15 -1.84 -9.52
C ARG A 100 33.92 -0.55 -9.72
N ILE A 101 33.25 0.56 -9.67
CA ILE A 101 33.89 1.88 -9.53
C ILE A 101 33.88 2.18 -8.01
N THR A 102 35.10 2.32 -7.45
CA THR A 102 35.29 2.57 -6.01
C THR A 102 35.84 3.97 -5.77
N ASN A 103 35.74 4.45 -4.52
CA ASN A 103 36.19 5.80 -4.13
C ASN A 103 35.46 6.92 -4.89
N VAL A 104 34.19 6.68 -5.22
CA VAL A 104 33.31 7.69 -5.78
C VAL A 104 32.78 8.53 -4.62
N ALA A 105 32.87 9.86 -4.72
CA ALA A 105 32.23 10.75 -3.76
C ALA A 105 30.71 10.76 -3.94
N ASP A 106 29.99 11.22 -2.92
CA ASP A 106 28.55 11.44 -3.03
C ASP A 106 28.24 12.46 -4.10
N GLY A 107 27.30 12.13 -4.99
CA GLY A 107 26.83 13.03 -6.04
C GLY A 107 26.13 14.25 -5.46
N ALA A 108 26.37 15.42 -6.04
CA ALA A 108 25.76 16.69 -5.66
C ALA A 108 24.83 17.26 -6.74
N GLN A 109 24.97 16.78 -7.99
CA GLN A 109 24.18 17.19 -9.15
C GLN A 109 23.39 16.00 -9.71
N ASP A 110 22.32 16.29 -10.44
CA ASP A 110 21.45 15.25 -11.02
C ASP A 110 22.16 14.31 -12.01
N GLN A 111 23.30 14.72 -12.54
CA GLN A 111 24.11 13.94 -13.49
C GLN A 111 25.29 13.20 -12.84
N ASP A 112 25.46 13.34 -11.53
CA ASP A 112 26.55 12.67 -10.83
C ASP A 112 26.26 11.19 -10.58
N ALA A 113 27.30 10.40 -10.41
CA ALA A 113 27.15 9.01 -9.97
C ALA A 113 26.66 8.94 -8.51
N VAL A 114 25.68 8.09 -8.26
CA VAL A 114 25.14 7.85 -6.91
C VAL A 114 25.97 6.79 -6.19
N THR A 115 26.36 7.05 -4.95
CA THR A 115 26.99 6.05 -4.10
C THR A 115 25.96 5.10 -3.47
N VAL A 116 26.40 3.89 -3.09
CA VAL A 116 25.55 2.94 -2.33
C VAL A 116 25.10 3.54 -0.99
N ALA A 117 25.93 4.42 -0.40
CA ALA A 117 25.58 5.10 0.86
C ALA A 117 24.40 6.07 0.66
N GLN A 118 24.44 6.88 -0.40
CA GLN A 118 23.34 7.79 -0.74
C GLN A 118 22.05 7.03 -1.04
N LEU A 119 22.11 5.94 -1.80
CA LEU A 119 20.94 5.13 -2.10
C LEU A 119 20.32 4.53 -0.82
N LYS A 120 21.13 3.94 0.06
CA LYS A 120 20.65 3.42 1.36
C LYS A 120 19.97 4.52 2.18
N LYS A 121 20.62 5.66 2.33
CA LYS A 121 20.05 6.79 3.10
C LYS A 121 18.73 7.29 2.51
N SER A 122 18.61 7.34 1.19
CA SER A 122 17.36 7.72 0.50
C SER A 122 16.24 6.72 0.79
N ILE A 123 16.54 5.42 0.76
CA ILE A 123 15.56 4.37 1.08
C ILE A 123 15.14 4.46 2.55
N ASP A 124 16.08 4.60 3.48
CA ASP A 124 15.80 4.71 4.92
C ASP A 124 14.92 5.92 5.23
N GLU A 125 15.21 7.06 4.60
CA GLU A 125 14.39 8.27 4.76
C GLU A 125 12.99 8.11 4.18
N THR A 126 12.85 7.48 3.02
CA THR A 126 11.54 7.17 2.42
C THR A 126 10.71 6.26 3.32
N VAL A 127 11.32 5.19 3.85
CA VAL A 127 10.66 4.27 4.79
C VAL A 127 10.24 5.01 6.08
N ARG A 128 11.11 5.88 6.59
CA ARG A 128 10.81 6.70 7.76
C ARG A 128 9.62 7.62 7.52
N GLN A 129 9.55 8.28 6.37
CA GLN A 129 8.44 9.18 6.01
C GLN A 129 7.12 8.41 5.83
N VAL A 130 7.16 7.26 5.17
CA VAL A 130 5.99 6.39 5.00
C VAL A 130 5.47 5.92 6.37
N ASN A 131 6.37 5.43 7.24
CA ASN A 131 5.98 5.00 8.59
C ASN A 131 5.43 6.16 9.42
N ALA A 132 6.02 7.35 9.33
CA ALA A 132 5.51 8.54 10.01
C ALA A 132 4.11 8.94 9.52
N SER A 133 3.83 8.79 8.21
CA SER A 133 2.50 9.05 7.64
C SER A 133 1.48 8.00 8.11
N ILE A 134 1.87 6.74 8.22
CA ILE A 134 1.01 5.65 8.70
C ILE A 134 0.72 5.79 10.21
N THR A 135 1.71 6.21 11.00
CA THR A 135 1.56 6.39 12.46
C THR A 135 0.99 7.75 12.86
N SER A 136 0.95 8.71 11.94
CA SER A 136 0.33 10.01 12.18
C SER A 136 -1.19 9.86 12.36
N THR A 137 -1.75 10.64 13.28
CA THR A 137 -3.20 10.76 13.48
C THR A 137 -3.96 11.29 12.25
N THR A 138 -3.24 11.69 11.21
CA THR A 138 -3.76 12.10 9.91
C THR A 138 -3.76 10.98 8.87
N ALA A 139 -3.31 9.76 9.23
CA ALA A 139 -3.41 8.62 8.32
C ALA A 139 -4.87 8.35 7.97
N THR A 140 -5.22 8.58 6.72
CA THR A 140 -6.60 8.44 6.19
C THR A 140 -6.91 7.01 5.73
N GLY A 141 -6.01 6.06 5.98
CA GLY A 141 -6.18 4.67 5.59
C GLY A 141 -6.90 3.83 6.65
N VAL A 142 -7.79 2.96 6.22
CA VAL A 142 -8.32 1.86 7.02
C VAL A 142 -7.57 0.59 6.63
N TYR A 143 -6.97 -0.09 7.61
CA TYR A 143 -6.17 -1.29 7.38
C TYR A 143 -6.88 -2.52 7.93
N TYR A 144 -6.74 -3.64 7.23
CA TYR A 144 -7.17 -4.93 7.74
C TYR A 144 -6.30 -5.38 8.92
N ASP A 145 -6.88 -6.11 9.84
CA ASP A 145 -6.11 -6.77 10.90
C ASP A 145 -5.09 -7.73 10.30
N THR A 146 -3.88 -7.71 10.85
CA THR A 146 -2.79 -8.54 10.34
C THR A 146 -3.06 -10.01 10.67
N VAL A 147 -3.21 -10.83 9.64
CA VAL A 147 -3.23 -12.29 9.77
C VAL A 147 -1.94 -12.87 9.18
N THR A 148 -1.43 -13.94 9.75
CA THR A 148 -0.13 -14.54 9.40
C THR A 148 -0.13 -15.18 8.00
N THR A 149 -1.30 -15.43 7.42
CA THR A 149 -1.46 -16.04 6.10
C THR A 149 -2.74 -15.54 5.44
N GLY A 150 -2.62 -14.59 4.50
CA GLY A 150 -3.75 -14.13 3.70
C GLY A 150 -4.23 -12.70 3.99
N GLN A 151 -5.37 -12.32 3.42
CA GLN A 151 -6.03 -11.05 3.71
C GLN A 151 -6.73 -11.13 5.08
N GLY A 152 -6.71 -10.03 5.83
CA GLY A 152 -7.40 -9.95 7.13
C GLY A 152 -8.90 -10.13 6.97
N GLU A 153 -9.49 -10.96 7.82
CA GLU A 153 -10.94 -11.23 7.87
C GLU A 153 -11.70 -10.13 8.63
N SER A 154 -10.98 -9.23 9.29
CA SER A 154 -11.56 -8.18 10.12
C SER A 154 -10.82 -6.85 9.99
N ILE A 155 -11.51 -5.79 10.38
CA ILE A 155 -10.98 -4.44 10.53
C ILE A 155 -11.25 -3.99 11.95
N THR A 156 -10.20 -3.76 12.74
CA THR A 156 -10.33 -3.20 14.09
C THR A 156 -10.07 -1.70 14.08
N LEU A 157 -11.11 -0.93 14.38
CA LEU A 157 -11.01 0.51 14.55
C LEU A 157 -10.62 0.83 16.00
N LYS A 158 -9.33 1.01 16.22
CA LYS A 158 -8.78 1.32 17.56
C LYS A 158 -8.81 2.82 17.82
N ASN A 159 -9.18 3.19 19.03
CA ASN A 159 -8.93 4.53 19.55
C ASN A 159 -8.19 4.46 20.90
N THR A 160 -7.58 5.56 21.30
CA THR A 160 -6.72 5.64 22.50
C THR A 160 -7.47 5.44 23.82
N ASN A 161 -8.82 5.50 23.79
CA ASN A 161 -9.66 5.51 24.99
C ASN A 161 -10.56 4.29 25.14
N ASN A 162 -10.45 3.30 24.25
CA ASN A 162 -11.34 2.12 24.20
C ASN A 162 -12.84 2.45 24.15
N LYS A 163 -13.23 3.64 23.69
CA LYS A 163 -14.62 4.11 23.62
C LYS A 163 -15.30 3.83 22.27
N GLY A 164 -14.65 3.08 21.41
CA GLY A 164 -15.11 2.85 20.05
C GLY A 164 -14.79 4.02 19.11
N THR A 165 -14.98 3.79 17.83
CA THR A 165 -14.77 4.79 16.76
C THR A 165 -16.08 5.00 16.02
N VAL A 166 -16.45 6.26 15.77
CA VAL A 166 -17.63 6.59 14.98
C VAL A 166 -17.29 6.54 13.49
N ILE A 167 -18.11 5.84 12.71
CA ILE A 167 -18.00 5.82 11.25
C ILE A 167 -19.05 6.78 10.70
N HIS A 168 -18.60 7.85 10.03
CA HIS A 168 -19.47 8.81 9.37
C HIS A 168 -19.67 8.49 7.89
N ASN A 169 -20.72 9.07 7.27
CA ASN A 169 -21.01 8.97 5.83
C ASN A 169 -21.24 7.53 5.33
N VAL A 170 -21.78 6.66 6.19
CA VAL A 170 -22.21 5.34 5.79
C VAL A 170 -23.44 5.47 4.90
N ALA A 171 -23.32 5.07 3.64
CA ALA A 171 -24.45 5.04 2.71
C ALA A 171 -25.50 4.02 3.16
N LYS A 172 -26.71 4.12 2.61
CA LYS A 172 -27.77 3.13 2.86
C LYS A 172 -27.35 1.76 2.31
N GLY A 173 -27.26 0.76 3.18
CA GLY A 173 -26.99 -0.62 2.78
C GLY A 173 -28.15 -1.18 1.94
N THR A 174 -27.83 -1.93 0.89
CA THR A 174 -28.79 -2.54 -0.03
C THR A 174 -28.69 -4.06 -0.11
N SER A 175 -27.55 -4.61 0.28
CA SER A 175 -27.29 -6.05 0.32
C SER A 175 -27.25 -6.56 1.76
N GLY A 176 -27.55 -7.84 1.97
CA GLY A 176 -27.58 -8.43 3.30
C GLY A 176 -26.26 -8.43 4.07
N THR A 177 -25.15 -8.09 3.41
CA THR A 177 -23.81 -7.98 4.00
C THR A 177 -23.33 -6.53 4.17
N ASP A 178 -24.16 -5.54 3.80
CA ASP A 178 -23.80 -4.14 3.92
C ASP A 178 -23.96 -3.63 5.37
N ALA A 179 -23.21 -2.59 5.71
CA ALA A 179 -23.40 -1.87 6.97
C ALA A 179 -24.72 -1.08 6.94
N VAL A 180 -25.41 -1.08 8.07
CA VAL A 180 -26.65 -0.32 8.26
C VAL A 180 -26.34 1.02 8.90
N ASN A 181 -26.85 2.12 8.34
CA ASN A 181 -26.75 3.42 8.96
C ASN A 181 -27.90 3.73 9.93
N VAL A 182 -27.74 4.76 10.76
CA VAL A 182 -28.73 5.13 11.79
C VAL A 182 -30.11 5.47 11.21
N ASN A 183 -30.14 6.04 10.00
CA ASN A 183 -31.43 6.37 9.36
C ASN A 183 -32.22 5.10 9.01
N GLN A 184 -31.56 4.08 8.46
CA GLN A 184 -32.19 2.79 8.17
C GLN A 184 -32.73 2.11 9.44
N LEU A 185 -31.92 2.17 10.53
CA LEU A 185 -32.38 1.65 11.81
C LEU A 185 -33.64 2.37 12.32
N ASN A 186 -33.62 3.70 12.27
CA ASN A 186 -34.77 4.52 12.70
C ASN A 186 -36.01 4.24 11.82
N GLU A 187 -35.86 4.19 10.49
CA GLU A 187 -36.94 3.83 9.56
C GLU A 187 -37.54 2.46 9.92
N THR A 188 -36.71 1.46 10.20
CA THR A 188 -37.16 0.11 10.57
C THR A 188 -37.87 0.13 11.90
N VAL A 189 -37.36 0.83 12.91
CA VAL A 189 -37.98 0.97 14.22
C VAL A 189 -39.34 1.68 14.10
N ASP A 190 -39.43 2.73 13.30
CA ASP A 190 -40.71 3.45 13.09
C ASP A 190 -41.73 2.60 12.36
N GLN A 191 -41.33 1.77 11.40
CA GLN A 191 -42.20 0.81 10.70
C GLN A 191 -42.64 -0.34 11.62
N ALA A 192 -41.81 -0.73 12.58
CA ALA A 192 -42.13 -1.79 13.54
C ALA A 192 -43.01 -1.34 14.71
N LYS A 193 -43.25 -0.02 14.84
CA LYS A 193 -44.17 0.50 15.89
C LYS A 193 -45.59 0.01 15.66
N THR A 194 -46.19 -0.48 16.71
CA THR A 194 -47.60 -0.83 16.68
C THR A 194 -48.45 0.45 16.61
N HIS A 195 -49.38 0.51 15.65
CA HIS A 195 -50.36 1.59 15.56
C HIS A 195 -51.61 1.24 16.41
N TYR A 196 -52.19 2.23 17.05
CA TYR A 196 -53.38 2.08 17.86
C TYR A 196 -53.25 1.17 19.10
N TYR A 197 -52.02 0.76 19.46
CA TYR A 197 -51.73 0.05 20.70
C TYR A 197 -50.63 0.79 21.45
N SER A 198 -50.97 1.39 22.58
CA SER A 198 -50.02 2.11 23.40
C SER A 198 -50.30 1.94 24.88
N VAL A 199 -49.26 1.85 25.69
CA VAL A 199 -49.31 1.81 27.13
C VAL A 199 -48.44 2.94 27.67
N LYS A 200 -48.98 3.81 28.53
CA LYS A 200 -48.21 4.83 29.23
C LYS A 200 -48.06 4.38 30.70
N SER A 201 -46.92 3.91 31.06
CA SER A 201 -46.62 3.47 32.43
C SER A 201 -45.14 3.63 32.77
N THR A 202 -44.86 3.90 34.04
CA THR A 202 -43.54 3.80 34.66
C THR A 202 -43.39 2.56 35.51
N ASN A 203 -44.43 1.70 35.55
CA ASN A 203 -44.43 0.45 36.33
C ASN A 203 -43.53 -0.60 35.67
N ALA A 204 -42.74 -1.30 36.45
CA ALA A 204 -41.80 -2.34 36.01
C ALA A 204 -42.47 -3.73 35.90
N ASN A 205 -43.71 -3.92 36.35
CA ASN A 205 -44.39 -5.20 36.29
C ASN A 205 -44.65 -5.61 34.84
N ASN A 206 -44.23 -6.82 34.49
CA ASN A 206 -44.23 -7.38 33.11
C ASN A 206 -43.67 -6.50 32.02
N TYR A 207 -42.76 -5.56 32.36
CA TYR A 207 -42.09 -4.68 31.41
C TYR A 207 -41.31 -5.45 30.34
N ASN A 208 -40.84 -6.61 30.68
CA ASN A 208 -40.05 -7.47 29.76
C ASN A 208 -40.92 -8.43 28.94
N ASN A 209 -42.26 -8.19 28.88
CA ASN A 209 -43.20 -9.07 28.20
C ASN A 209 -43.31 -10.47 28.82
N ASP A 210 -43.14 -10.57 30.11
CA ASP A 210 -43.13 -11.82 30.91
C ASP A 210 -44.46 -12.09 31.64
N GLY A 211 -45.51 -11.37 31.31
CA GLY A 211 -46.83 -11.56 31.90
C GLY A 211 -47.62 -12.80 31.40
N ALA A 212 -47.29 -13.32 30.23
CA ALA A 212 -47.88 -14.54 29.71
C ALA A 212 -47.02 -15.76 30.13
N ALA A 213 -47.39 -16.42 31.19
CA ALA A 213 -46.67 -17.54 31.77
C ALA A 213 -47.22 -18.93 31.37
N GLY A 214 -48.49 -19.01 30.99
CA GLY A 214 -49.10 -20.25 30.51
C GLY A 214 -48.78 -20.55 29.05
N GLU A 215 -48.74 -21.82 28.68
CA GLU A 215 -48.57 -22.23 27.28
C GLU A 215 -49.76 -21.69 26.44
N ASP A 216 -49.48 -21.11 25.27
CA ASP A 216 -50.47 -20.49 24.38
C ASP A 216 -51.26 -19.34 25.03
N SER A 217 -50.76 -18.69 26.07
CA SER A 217 -51.42 -17.59 26.78
C SER A 217 -51.05 -16.22 26.24
N MET A 218 -51.85 -15.21 26.56
CA MET A 218 -51.64 -13.81 26.16
C MET A 218 -51.82 -12.87 27.35
N ALA A 219 -50.86 -11.99 27.58
CA ALA A 219 -51.01 -10.90 28.56
C ALA A 219 -50.75 -9.56 27.87
N ALA A 220 -51.71 -8.64 27.97
CA ALA A 220 -51.64 -7.32 27.38
C ALA A 220 -52.04 -6.24 28.38
N GLY A 221 -51.10 -5.33 28.70
CA GLY A 221 -51.28 -4.26 29.67
C GLY A 221 -50.27 -4.33 30.83
N VAL A 222 -50.17 -3.23 31.58
CA VAL A 222 -49.25 -3.10 32.70
C VAL A 222 -49.64 -4.05 33.81
N GLY A 223 -48.75 -4.94 34.22
CA GLY A 223 -48.99 -5.92 35.28
C GLY A 223 -50.00 -7.01 34.93
N ALA A 224 -50.44 -7.11 33.67
CA ALA A 224 -51.32 -8.22 33.24
C ALA A 224 -50.58 -9.54 33.34
N LYS A 225 -51.26 -10.58 33.85
CA LYS A 225 -50.70 -11.91 34.02
C LYS A 225 -51.67 -12.98 33.52
N ALA A 226 -51.23 -13.77 32.57
CA ALA A 226 -51.91 -14.94 32.08
C ALA A 226 -51.14 -16.20 32.52
N LEU A 227 -51.58 -16.84 33.61
CA LEU A 227 -50.76 -17.82 34.34
C LEU A 227 -50.94 -19.24 33.84
N GLU A 228 -52.12 -19.53 33.29
CA GLU A 228 -52.47 -20.89 32.90
C GLU A 228 -52.57 -21.06 31.37
N LYS A 229 -52.51 -22.28 30.91
CA LYS A 229 -52.58 -22.65 29.51
C LYS A 229 -53.78 -22.05 28.80
N ARG A 230 -53.57 -21.45 27.61
CA ARG A 230 -54.61 -20.83 26.76
C ARG A 230 -55.37 -19.70 27.44
N SER A 231 -54.86 -19.12 28.51
CA SER A 231 -55.50 -18.00 29.20
C SER A 231 -55.17 -16.65 28.55
N ALA A 232 -56.03 -15.65 28.73
CA ALA A 232 -55.80 -14.30 28.25
C ALA A 232 -56.08 -13.27 29.35
N ALA A 233 -55.13 -12.36 29.60
CA ALA A 233 -55.27 -11.26 30.54
C ALA A 233 -55.05 -9.94 29.82
N ILE A 234 -56.06 -9.06 29.77
CA ILE A 234 -55.97 -7.78 29.05
C ILE A 234 -56.41 -6.65 29.99
N GLY A 235 -55.52 -5.72 30.24
CA GLY A 235 -55.77 -4.55 31.10
C GLY A 235 -54.66 -4.29 32.10
N ASN A 236 -54.96 -3.45 33.12
CA ASN A 236 -53.96 -3.06 34.12
C ASN A 236 -54.10 -4.00 35.37
N ASN A 237 -53.01 -4.64 35.78
CA ASN A 237 -52.98 -5.59 36.93
C ASN A 237 -54.06 -6.69 36.87
N VAL A 238 -54.44 -7.11 35.67
CA VAL A 238 -55.39 -8.18 35.44
C VAL A 238 -54.73 -9.54 35.52
N GLU A 239 -55.35 -10.51 36.17
CA GLU A 239 -54.79 -11.85 36.31
C GLU A 239 -55.79 -12.92 35.84
N ALA A 240 -55.40 -13.75 34.89
CA ALA A 240 -56.14 -14.90 34.41
C ALA A 240 -55.48 -16.18 34.97
N GLN A 241 -56.13 -16.80 35.94
CA GLN A 241 -55.57 -17.90 36.73
C GLN A 241 -56.13 -19.29 36.37
N GLY A 242 -57.03 -19.39 35.43
CA GLY A 242 -57.61 -20.67 35.02
C GLY A 242 -57.26 -21.06 33.59
N GLU A 243 -57.12 -22.34 33.31
CA GLU A 243 -56.92 -22.83 31.94
C GLU A 243 -58.09 -22.38 31.04
N GLY A 244 -57.71 -21.76 29.89
CA GLY A 244 -58.70 -21.21 28.96
C GLY A 244 -59.43 -19.97 29.45
N SER A 245 -59.12 -19.44 30.61
CA SER A 245 -59.80 -18.25 31.17
C SER A 245 -59.41 -16.95 30.42
N ILE A 246 -60.37 -16.03 30.39
CA ILE A 246 -60.18 -14.68 29.88
C ILE A 246 -60.47 -13.68 30.99
N ALA A 247 -59.51 -12.86 31.32
CA ALA A 247 -59.66 -11.74 32.25
C ALA A 247 -59.48 -10.42 31.51
N LEU A 248 -60.49 -9.57 31.54
CA LEU A 248 -60.48 -8.28 30.83
C LEU A 248 -60.87 -7.14 31.79
N GLY A 249 -60.10 -6.09 31.88
CA GLY A 249 -60.43 -4.94 32.73
C GLY A 249 -59.24 -4.38 33.48
N THR A 250 -59.49 -3.93 34.71
CA THR A 250 -58.46 -3.49 35.63
C THR A 250 -58.45 -4.41 36.85
N GLY A 251 -57.24 -4.85 37.22
CA GLY A 251 -57.06 -5.65 38.43
C GLY A 251 -57.45 -4.86 39.68
N TYR A 252 -58.06 -5.56 40.59
CA TYR A 252 -58.47 -5.01 41.87
C TYR A 252 -57.27 -4.98 42.83
N GLU A 253 -56.84 -3.79 43.24
CA GLU A 253 -56.16 -3.70 44.54
C GLU A 253 -57.26 -3.82 45.59
N GLU A 254 -57.23 -4.86 46.34
CA GLU A 254 -58.06 -4.97 47.56
C GLU A 254 -57.70 -3.78 48.45
N ILE A 255 -58.58 -2.76 48.46
CA ILE A 255 -58.49 -1.72 49.45
C ILE A 255 -58.91 -2.39 50.77
N ASN A 256 -57.94 -2.92 51.52
CA ASN A 256 -58.09 -3.23 52.91
C ASN A 256 -58.35 -1.89 53.66
N GLY A 257 -59.59 -1.52 53.78
CA GLY A 257 -60.00 -0.31 54.41
C GLY A 257 -61.42 -0.42 54.99
N GLY A 258 -61.47 -0.97 56.11
CA GLY A 258 -62.16 -0.51 57.25
C GLY A 258 -63.72 -0.53 57.21
N THR A 259 -64.23 -1.40 57.97
CA THR A 259 -65.54 -1.40 58.76
C THR A 259 -66.30 -0.11 58.61
#